data_03d2ec9dd8fd3c944d9d66ccfa26ed9a
#
_entry.id   03d2ec9dd8fd3c944d9d66ccfa26ed9a
#
_cell.length_a   1.000
_cell.length_b   1.000
_cell.length_c   1.000
_cell.angle_alpha   90.00
_cell.angle_beta   90.00
_cell.angle_gamma   90.00
#
_symmetry.space_group_name_H-M   'P 1'
#
loop_
_entity.id
_entity.type
_entity.pdbx_description
1 polymer ?
#
loop_
_entity_poly.entity_id
_entity_poly.type
_entity_poly.pdbx_seq_one_letter_code
_entity_poly.pdbx_strand_id
1 'polypeptide(L)'
;MNPKRFENGAQRVARRLVLFAGLLLLARPPQRAAASENVPHRPFAQWADVPERGQFVVGALYEESEAYHIWAGSHSHNVTVKAGGERYGIDVNQGYFALQYGLTERWAADLNIGGTTVGWRYFSNGKIQETTGLMDTSFGARYQLFNEAMASSPWTPTLTFRAGAVLPGTFRKDFAFAPGTRSAAIEPELLLRKHFGWPGLGVYADGLFRWNRTSANDQYLTVIGLFQQFKGWELDVGYRYLHTITGSEIVLNPDQSIQYPRDVREINHSIEAGFSYTTPRRHIRYGFHSRTVFDGSNSDRKFWLGGSIDFPIGGKQAP
;
A
#
# COMPACT_ATOMS: atom_id res chain seq x y z
N MET A 1 -32.74 -1.42 10.02
CA MET A 1 -31.63 -2.40 10.19
C MET A 1 -30.72 -1.87 11.29
N ASN A 2 -30.33 -2.70 12.26
CA ASN A 2 -29.75 -2.25 13.52
C ASN A 2 -28.24 -1.96 13.37
N PRO A 3 -27.76 -0.71 13.48
CA PRO A 3 -26.34 -0.37 13.29
C PRO A 3 -25.39 -1.05 14.28
N LYS A 4 -25.89 -1.54 15.41
CA LYS A 4 -25.13 -2.24 16.45
C LYS A 4 -24.52 -3.58 16.03
N ARG A 5 -24.91 -4.15 14.89
CA ARG A 5 -24.36 -5.44 14.44
C ARG A 5 -23.01 -5.32 13.72
N PHE A 6 -22.74 -4.18 13.08
CA PHE A 6 -21.48 -3.93 12.38
C PHE A 6 -20.35 -3.46 13.32
N GLU A 7 -20.66 -2.63 14.31
CA GLU A 7 -19.70 -2.25 15.36
C GLU A 7 -19.16 -3.47 16.12
N ASN A 8 -20.01 -4.46 16.38
CA ASN A 8 -19.60 -5.69 17.07
C ASN A 8 -18.64 -6.56 16.26
N GLY A 9 -18.66 -6.51 14.94
CA GLY A 9 -17.73 -7.26 14.07
C GLY A 9 -16.32 -6.70 14.11
N ALA A 10 -16.17 -5.41 13.86
CA ALA A 10 -14.88 -4.73 13.84
C ALA A 10 -14.22 -4.72 15.24
N GLN A 11 -14.99 -4.51 16.31
CA GLN A 11 -14.49 -4.58 17.69
C GLN A 11 -14.04 -5.99 18.09
N ARG A 12 -14.70 -7.05 17.61
CA ARG A 12 -14.27 -8.44 17.86
C ARG A 12 -12.98 -8.78 17.15
N VAL A 13 -12.80 -8.30 15.91
CA VAL A 13 -11.55 -8.49 15.15
C VAL A 13 -10.41 -7.71 15.80
N ALA A 14 -10.63 -6.44 16.17
CA ALA A 14 -9.64 -5.63 16.86
C ALA A 14 -9.23 -6.23 18.21
N ARG A 15 -10.18 -6.71 19.03
CA ARG A 15 -9.87 -7.40 20.30
C ARG A 15 -9.09 -8.69 20.12
N ARG A 16 -9.36 -9.47 19.07
CA ARG A 16 -8.61 -10.69 18.76
C ARG A 16 -7.20 -10.39 18.27
N LEU A 17 -7.01 -9.33 17.49
CA LEU A 17 -5.68 -8.86 17.06
C LEU A 17 -4.84 -8.34 18.23
N VAL A 18 -5.44 -7.59 19.15
CA VAL A 18 -4.76 -7.10 20.35
C VAL A 18 -4.39 -8.26 21.30
N LEU A 19 -5.26 -9.27 21.46
CA LEU A 19 -4.97 -10.47 22.24
C LEU A 19 -3.88 -11.34 21.60
N PHE A 20 -3.86 -11.44 20.27
CA PHE A 20 -2.84 -12.18 19.53
C PHE A 20 -1.48 -11.47 19.60
N ALA A 21 -1.46 -10.14 19.48
CA ALA A 21 -0.25 -9.33 19.70
C ALA A 21 0.25 -9.41 21.15
N GLY A 22 -0.65 -9.44 22.14
CA GLY A 22 -0.31 -9.58 23.55
C GLY A 22 0.27 -10.96 23.92
N LEU A 23 -0.21 -12.03 23.27
CA LEU A 23 0.31 -13.40 23.47
C LEU A 23 1.71 -13.59 22.86
N LEU A 24 2.02 -12.89 21.77
CA LEU A 24 3.36 -12.90 21.15
C LEU A 24 4.41 -12.16 22.01
N LEU A 25 3.98 -11.18 22.82
CA LEU A 25 4.86 -10.44 23.73
C LEU A 25 5.31 -11.25 24.96
N LEU A 26 4.66 -12.37 25.27
CA LEU A 26 4.99 -13.24 26.41
C LEU A 26 5.94 -14.40 26.05
N ALA A 27 6.31 -14.56 24.78
CA ALA A 27 7.25 -15.58 24.35
C ALA A 27 8.70 -15.16 24.69
N ARG A 28 9.42 -16.04 25.41
CA ARG A 28 10.80 -15.87 25.88
C ARG A 28 11.75 -15.32 24.81
N PRO A 29 12.77 -14.52 25.18
CA PRO A 29 13.70 -13.94 24.24
C PRO A 29 14.45 -15.04 23.48
N PRO A 30 14.41 -15.04 22.15
CA PRO A 30 15.28 -15.90 21.36
C PRO A 30 16.69 -15.34 21.36
N GLN A 31 17.66 -16.25 21.31
CA GLN A 31 19.05 -15.97 21.01
C GLN A 31 19.14 -15.02 19.79
N ARG A 32 20.13 -14.12 19.82
CA ARG A 32 20.44 -13.16 18.77
C ARG A 32 20.22 -13.80 17.39
N ALA A 33 19.09 -13.52 16.78
CA ALA A 33 18.95 -13.68 15.35
C ALA A 33 19.85 -12.62 14.75
N ALA A 34 20.85 -13.03 13.99
CA ALA A 34 21.53 -12.13 13.08
C ALA A 34 20.44 -11.39 12.30
N ALA A 35 20.49 -10.07 12.28
CA ALA A 35 19.59 -9.28 11.48
C ALA A 35 19.64 -9.88 10.07
N SER A 36 18.51 -10.31 9.54
CA SER A 36 18.44 -10.83 8.18
C SER A 36 18.81 -9.67 7.26
N GLU A 37 20.03 -9.66 6.78
CA GLU A 37 20.60 -8.55 6.02
C GLU A 37 19.89 -8.28 4.70
N ASN A 38 19.04 -9.21 4.21
CA ASN A 38 18.38 -9.11 2.93
C ASN A 38 16.97 -9.68 2.96
N VAL A 39 16.06 -8.97 3.58
CA VAL A 39 14.63 -9.27 3.42
C VAL A 39 14.19 -8.66 2.09
N PRO A 40 13.71 -9.48 1.12
CA PRO A 40 13.18 -8.96 -0.13
C PRO A 40 12.07 -7.96 0.15
N HIS A 41 12.10 -6.85 -0.56
CA HIS A 41 11.04 -5.86 -0.46
C HIS A 41 9.71 -6.43 -0.93
N ARG A 42 8.63 -6.01 -0.31
CA ARG A 42 7.32 -6.12 -0.93
C ARG A 42 7.31 -5.29 -2.21
N PRO A 43 6.58 -5.69 -3.25
CA PRO A 43 6.19 -4.79 -4.30
C PRO A 43 5.51 -3.57 -3.67
N PHE A 44 5.90 -2.36 -4.04
CA PHE A 44 5.43 -1.10 -3.40
C PHE A 44 5.77 -0.96 -1.93
N ALA A 45 6.76 -1.67 -1.46
CA ALA A 45 7.10 -1.66 -0.05
C ALA A 45 7.74 -0.35 0.36
N GLN A 46 7.31 0.08 1.49
CA GLN A 46 7.80 1.19 2.27
C GLN A 46 9.11 0.85 3.00
N TRP A 47 9.87 -0.12 2.51
CA TRP A 47 11.11 -0.58 3.13
C TRP A 47 12.30 0.15 2.57
N ALA A 48 13.16 0.61 3.46
CA ALA A 48 14.32 1.41 3.12
C ALA A 48 15.51 0.61 2.57
N ASP A 49 15.41 -0.71 2.44
CA ASP A 49 16.50 -1.53 1.93
C ASP A 49 16.65 -1.44 0.42
N VAL A 50 17.88 -1.64 -0.06
CA VAL A 50 18.19 -1.81 -1.48
C VAL A 50 18.71 -3.24 -1.71
N PRO A 51 18.41 -3.87 -2.86
CA PRO A 51 18.97 -5.17 -3.20
C PRO A 51 20.49 -5.15 -3.24
N GLU A 52 21.13 -6.29 -3.00
CA GLU A 52 22.57 -6.43 -3.16
C GLU A 52 23.02 -6.08 -4.59
N ARG A 53 24.29 -5.70 -4.75
CA ARG A 53 24.84 -5.46 -6.07
C ARG A 53 24.69 -6.68 -6.99
N GLY A 54 24.08 -6.47 -8.15
CA GLY A 54 23.82 -7.52 -9.13
C GLY A 54 22.61 -8.41 -8.82
N GLN A 55 21.89 -8.13 -7.74
CA GLN A 55 20.66 -8.84 -7.37
C GLN A 55 19.45 -8.20 -8.03
N PHE A 56 18.59 -9.02 -8.61
CA PHE A 56 17.22 -8.66 -8.93
C PHE A 56 16.28 -9.11 -7.82
N VAL A 57 15.30 -8.30 -7.51
CA VAL A 57 14.12 -8.71 -6.74
C VAL A 57 12.90 -8.54 -7.63
N VAL A 58 12.25 -9.65 -7.93
CA VAL A 58 11.06 -9.70 -8.77
C VAL A 58 9.87 -9.96 -7.85
N GLY A 59 8.89 -9.08 -7.86
CA GLY A 59 7.70 -9.18 -7.05
C GLY A 59 6.43 -9.20 -7.88
N ALA A 60 5.43 -9.92 -7.38
CA ALA A 60 4.06 -9.85 -7.87
C ALA A 60 3.13 -9.65 -6.69
N LEU A 61 2.11 -8.80 -6.88
CA LEU A 61 1.10 -8.50 -5.88
C LEU A 61 -0.26 -8.48 -6.56
N TYR A 62 -1.24 -9.06 -5.89
CA TYR A 62 -2.64 -8.97 -6.24
C TYR A 62 -3.43 -8.42 -5.07
N GLU A 63 -4.33 -7.49 -5.35
CA GLU A 63 -5.22 -6.88 -4.36
C GLU A 63 -6.64 -6.80 -4.91
N GLU A 64 -7.59 -7.00 -4.04
CA GLU A 64 -9.01 -6.75 -4.29
C GLU A 64 -9.59 -5.86 -3.23
N SER A 65 -10.57 -5.06 -3.59
CA SER A 65 -11.33 -4.26 -2.64
C SER A 65 -12.77 -4.11 -3.06
N GLU A 66 -13.61 -3.91 -2.05
CA GLU A 66 -15.01 -3.57 -2.22
C GLU A 66 -15.38 -2.38 -1.35
N ALA A 67 -16.11 -1.43 -1.92
CA ALA A 67 -16.60 -0.27 -1.20
C ALA A 67 -18.11 -0.12 -1.37
N TYR A 68 -18.81 0.03 -0.24
CA TYR A 68 -20.26 0.27 -0.19
C TYR A 68 -20.62 1.70 0.22
N HIS A 69 -19.62 2.47 0.60
CA HIS A 69 -19.76 3.85 1.03
C HIS A 69 -18.67 4.71 0.40
N ILE A 70 -19.02 5.95 0.13
CA ILE A 70 -18.07 6.99 -0.29
C ILE A 70 -18.22 8.21 0.62
N TRP A 71 -17.21 9.03 0.67
CA TRP A 71 -17.32 10.39 1.16
C TRP A 71 -17.46 11.34 -0.03
N ALA A 72 -18.56 12.11 -0.07
CA ALA A 72 -18.71 13.29 -0.91
C ALA A 72 -18.46 14.51 -0.01
N GLY A 73 -17.36 15.24 -0.26
CA GLY A 73 -16.81 16.10 0.78
C GLY A 73 -16.50 15.27 2.03
N SER A 74 -16.92 15.74 3.20
CA SER A 74 -16.78 15.05 4.49
C SER A 74 -17.98 14.17 4.86
N HIS A 75 -19.00 14.05 4.02
CA HIS A 75 -20.22 13.31 4.32
C HIS A 75 -20.18 11.91 3.72
N SER A 76 -20.42 10.90 4.55
CA SER A 76 -20.47 9.51 4.09
C SER A 76 -21.83 9.16 3.48
N HIS A 77 -21.80 8.59 2.28
CA HIS A 77 -22.97 8.16 1.53
C HIS A 77 -22.88 6.68 1.16
N ASN A 78 -24.02 6.00 1.27
CA ASN A 78 -24.12 4.60 0.83
C ASN A 78 -24.29 4.57 -0.70
N VAL A 79 -23.39 3.88 -1.39
CA VAL A 79 -23.40 3.70 -2.85
C VAL A 79 -23.84 2.30 -3.25
N THR A 80 -24.47 1.56 -2.35
CA THR A 80 -24.91 0.19 -2.60
C THR A 80 -26.15 0.16 -3.49
N VAL A 81 -26.11 -0.63 -4.53
CA VAL A 81 -27.27 -0.99 -5.34
C VAL A 81 -27.65 -2.43 -5.05
N LYS A 82 -28.93 -2.67 -4.80
CA LYS A 82 -29.48 -4.03 -4.67
C LYS A 82 -30.10 -4.46 -5.99
N ALA A 83 -29.67 -5.56 -6.55
CA ALA A 83 -30.27 -6.15 -7.74
C ALA A 83 -30.21 -7.69 -7.62
N GLY A 84 -31.32 -8.37 -7.87
CA GLY A 84 -31.39 -9.84 -7.81
C GLY A 84 -31.12 -10.44 -6.44
N GLY A 85 -31.28 -9.65 -5.33
CA GLY A 85 -30.96 -10.09 -3.97
C GLY A 85 -29.51 -9.85 -3.53
N GLU A 86 -28.63 -9.52 -4.46
CA GLU A 86 -27.22 -9.21 -4.19
C GLU A 86 -27.01 -7.72 -3.99
N ARG A 87 -25.92 -7.41 -3.26
CA ARG A 87 -25.46 -6.03 -3.05
C ARG A 87 -24.26 -5.80 -3.93
N TYR A 88 -24.28 -4.67 -4.63
CA TYR A 88 -23.18 -4.21 -5.48
C TYR A 88 -22.66 -2.89 -4.97
N GLY A 89 -21.34 -2.74 -4.97
CA GLY A 89 -20.64 -1.53 -4.59
C GLY A 89 -19.70 -1.07 -5.69
N ILE A 90 -18.56 -0.57 -5.27
CA ILE A 90 -17.42 -0.27 -6.13
C ILE A 90 -16.41 -1.39 -5.89
N ASP A 91 -16.14 -2.16 -6.94
CA ASP A 91 -15.21 -3.28 -6.89
C ASP A 91 -13.92 -2.90 -7.60
N VAL A 92 -12.79 -3.14 -6.97
CA VAL A 92 -11.48 -2.90 -7.57
C VAL A 92 -10.66 -4.18 -7.45
N ASN A 93 -10.16 -4.63 -8.60
CA ASN A 93 -9.19 -5.71 -8.70
C ASN A 93 -7.94 -5.16 -9.35
N GLN A 94 -6.78 -5.36 -8.73
CA GLN A 94 -5.53 -4.87 -9.28
C GLN A 94 -4.39 -5.85 -9.05
N GLY A 95 -3.55 -5.95 -10.06
CA GLY A 95 -2.34 -6.77 -10.02
C GLY A 95 -1.13 -5.94 -10.39
N TYR A 96 -0.03 -6.15 -9.69
CA TYR A 96 1.21 -5.43 -9.89
C TYR A 96 2.37 -6.39 -10.10
N PHE A 97 3.29 -5.95 -10.92
CA PHE A 97 4.60 -6.55 -11.09
C PHE A 97 5.65 -5.50 -10.69
N ALA A 98 6.54 -5.87 -9.81
CA ALA A 98 7.63 -5.02 -9.33
C ALA A 98 8.97 -5.65 -9.68
N LEU A 99 9.91 -4.83 -10.11
CA LEU A 99 11.28 -5.22 -10.35
C LEU A 99 12.20 -4.24 -9.63
N GLN A 100 13.18 -4.75 -8.91
CA GLN A 100 14.27 -3.96 -8.36
C GLN A 100 15.61 -4.58 -8.79
N TYR A 101 16.61 -3.74 -9.01
CA TYR A 101 17.95 -4.17 -9.35
C TYR A 101 19.01 -3.40 -8.56
N GLY A 102 19.83 -4.11 -7.83
CA GLY A 102 20.96 -3.54 -7.10
C GLY A 102 22.12 -3.18 -8.04
N LEU A 103 22.32 -1.89 -8.26
CA LEU A 103 23.40 -1.35 -9.09
C LEU A 103 24.75 -1.38 -8.35
N THR A 104 24.70 -0.99 -7.08
CA THR A 104 25.83 -0.98 -6.14
C THR A 104 25.30 -1.34 -4.75
N GLU A 105 26.15 -1.35 -3.73
CA GLU A 105 25.74 -1.58 -2.34
C GLU A 105 24.78 -0.50 -1.78
N ARG A 106 24.64 0.63 -2.49
CA ARG A 106 23.79 1.76 -2.05
C ARG A 106 22.80 2.25 -3.11
N TRP A 107 22.98 1.84 -4.36
CA TRP A 107 22.12 2.27 -5.47
C TRP A 107 21.32 1.11 -6.01
N ALA A 108 20.03 1.34 -6.21
CA ALA A 108 19.15 0.41 -6.93
C ALA A 108 18.29 1.18 -7.93
N ALA A 109 17.85 0.48 -8.96
CA ALA A 109 16.77 0.90 -9.86
C ALA A 109 15.51 0.11 -9.52
N ASP A 110 14.34 0.71 -9.73
CA ASP A 110 13.05 0.05 -9.55
C ASP A 110 12.08 0.34 -10.70
N LEU A 111 11.16 -0.60 -10.91
CA LEU A 111 10.05 -0.51 -11.86
C LEU A 111 8.83 -1.17 -11.24
N ASN A 112 7.68 -0.49 -11.31
CA ASN A 112 6.40 -1.03 -10.92
C ASN A 112 5.40 -0.84 -12.07
N ILE A 113 4.81 -1.93 -12.54
CA ILE A 113 3.80 -1.94 -13.59
C ILE A 113 2.60 -2.77 -13.13
N GLY A 114 1.40 -2.31 -13.38
CA GLY A 114 0.21 -3.02 -12.93
C GLY A 114 -0.96 -2.88 -13.89
N GLY A 115 -1.94 -3.74 -13.69
CA GLY A 115 -3.25 -3.70 -14.34
C GLY A 115 -4.36 -3.63 -13.32
N THR A 116 -5.47 -3.06 -13.72
CA THR A 116 -6.65 -2.91 -12.87
C THR A 116 -7.94 -3.13 -13.64
N THR A 117 -8.93 -3.62 -12.92
CA THR A 117 -10.34 -3.58 -13.30
C THR A 117 -11.12 -2.92 -12.18
N VAL A 118 -11.87 -1.88 -12.50
CA VAL A 118 -12.77 -1.20 -11.57
C VAL A 118 -14.19 -1.30 -12.10
N GLY A 119 -15.06 -1.90 -11.33
CA GLY A 119 -16.48 -2.04 -11.60
C GLY A 119 -17.31 -1.17 -10.67
N TRP A 120 -18.34 -0.54 -11.21
CA TRP A 120 -19.32 0.20 -10.42
C TRP A 120 -20.71 0.12 -11.05
N ARG A 121 -21.69 -0.26 -10.25
CA ARG A 121 -23.09 -0.25 -10.68
C ARG A 121 -23.74 1.10 -10.31
N TYR A 122 -24.12 1.86 -11.32
CA TYR A 122 -24.69 3.19 -11.14
C TYR A 122 -26.12 3.13 -10.57
N PHE A 123 -26.44 4.01 -9.61
CA PHE A 123 -27.73 4.05 -8.91
C PHE A 123 -28.94 4.26 -9.83
N SER A 124 -28.81 5.11 -10.85
CA SER A 124 -29.98 5.60 -11.62
C SER A 124 -30.51 4.61 -12.66
N ASN A 125 -29.70 3.67 -13.12
CA ASN A 125 -30.10 2.81 -14.25
C ASN A 125 -29.70 1.33 -14.09
N GLY A 126 -29.08 0.95 -12.98
CA GLY A 126 -28.64 -0.42 -12.71
C GLY A 126 -27.55 -0.95 -13.66
N LYS A 127 -27.03 -0.13 -14.57
CA LYS A 127 -25.98 -0.54 -15.50
C LYS A 127 -24.65 -0.63 -14.77
N ILE A 128 -23.93 -1.72 -15.00
CA ILE A 128 -22.54 -1.85 -14.56
C ILE A 128 -21.69 -1.00 -15.49
N GLN A 129 -20.92 -0.09 -14.90
CA GLN A 129 -19.83 0.56 -15.58
C GLN A 129 -18.53 -0.09 -15.14
N GLU A 130 -17.66 -0.36 -16.09
CA GLU A 130 -16.38 -1.00 -15.86
C GLU A 130 -15.28 -0.29 -16.64
N THR A 131 -14.10 -0.24 -16.04
CA THR A 131 -12.88 0.14 -16.75
C THR A 131 -11.79 -0.85 -16.44
N THR A 132 -11.12 -1.32 -17.49
CA THR A 132 -9.95 -2.19 -17.39
C THR A 132 -8.80 -1.52 -18.13
N GLY A 133 -7.59 -1.62 -17.58
CA GLY A 133 -6.42 -1.05 -18.23
C GLY A 133 -5.15 -1.17 -17.41
N LEU A 134 -4.04 -0.70 -17.99
CA LEU A 134 -2.80 -0.56 -17.26
C LEU A 134 -2.93 0.59 -16.26
N MET A 135 -2.42 0.36 -15.06
CA MET A 135 -2.24 1.40 -14.05
C MET A 135 -1.08 2.32 -14.42
N ASP A 136 -0.96 3.42 -13.70
CA ASP A 136 0.20 4.29 -13.82
C ASP A 136 1.47 3.49 -13.51
N THR A 137 2.43 3.52 -14.44
CA THR A 137 3.71 2.80 -14.30
C THR A 137 4.72 3.70 -13.62
N SER A 138 5.29 3.25 -12.51
CA SER A 138 6.31 3.98 -11.75
C SER A 138 7.67 3.32 -11.93
N PHE A 139 8.70 4.13 -12.13
CA PHE A 139 10.10 3.69 -12.16
C PHE A 139 10.99 4.72 -11.47
N GLY A 140 12.14 4.28 -10.95
CA GLY A 140 13.00 5.20 -10.21
C GLY A 140 14.38 4.65 -9.90
N ALA A 141 15.14 5.51 -9.25
CA ALA A 141 16.42 5.19 -8.65
C ALA A 141 16.36 5.40 -7.15
N ARG A 142 16.92 4.49 -6.39
CA ARG A 142 17.02 4.52 -4.93
C ARG A 142 18.47 4.72 -4.53
N TYR A 143 18.70 5.56 -3.53
CA TYR A 143 19.98 5.73 -2.90
C TYR A 143 19.86 5.57 -1.39
N GLN A 144 20.54 4.55 -0.83
CA GLN A 144 20.59 4.30 0.60
C GLN A 144 21.59 5.24 1.26
N LEU A 145 21.07 6.25 1.93
CA LEU A 145 21.85 7.27 2.66
C LEU A 145 22.53 6.66 3.89
N PHE A 146 21.78 5.91 4.68
CA PHE A 146 22.23 5.21 5.87
C PHE A 146 21.73 3.78 5.87
N ASN A 147 22.53 2.88 6.43
CA ASN A 147 22.16 1.49 6.66
C ASN A 147 22.47 1.15 8.12
N GLU A 148 21.47 0.76 8.89
CA GLU A 148 21.63 0.46 10.32
C GLU A 148 22.55 -0.74 10.59
N ALA A 149 22.60 -1.73 9.67
CA ALA A 149 23.47 -2.89 9.81
C ALA A 149 24.95 -2.54 9.63
N MET A 150 25.27 -1.45 8.92
CA MET A 150 26.63 -0.98 8.65
C MET A 150 27.05 0.18 9.56
N ALA A 151 26.14 0.69 10.36
CA ALA A 151 26.39 1.87 11.19
C ALA A 151 27.08 1.52 12.51
N SER A 152 28.01 2.36 12.94
CA SER A 152 28.66 2.24 14.25
C SER A 152 27.75 2.63 15.43
N SER A 153 26.76 3.48 15.17
CA SER A 153 25.80 3.92 16.19
C SER A 153 24.53 3.08 16.15
N PRO A 154 24.06 2.54 17.29
CA PRO A 154 22.81 1.78 17.35
C PRO A 154 21.55 2.63 17.07
N TRP A 155 21.68 3.95 17.06
CA TRP A 155 20.57 4.87 16.78
C TRP A 155 20.41 5.19 15.30
N THR A 156 21.39 4.86 14.45
CA THR A 156 21.32 5.14 13.01
C THR A 156 20.23 4.27 12.39
N PRO A 157 19.24 4.86 11.71
CA PRO A 157 18.23 4.08 10.96
C PRO A 157 18.79 3.66 9.61
N THR A 158 18.10 2.76 8.92
CA THR A 158 18.21 2.64 7.47
C THR A 158 17.34 3.73 6.85
N LEU A 159 17.94 4.55 5.99
CA LEU A 159 17.30 5.68 5.31
C LEU A 159 17.63 5.64 3.83
N THR A 160 16.61 5.62 2.99
CA THR A 160 16.74 5.57 1.54
C THR A 160 15.93 6.68 0.90
N PHE A 161 16.56 7.42 0.01
CA PHE A 161 15.89 8.37 -0.88
C PHE A 161 15.60 7.69 -2.21
N ARG A 162 14.40 7.89 -2.76
CA ARG A 162 14.00 7.46 -4.10
C ARG A 162 13.62 8.68 -4.94
N ALA A 163 14.18 8.76 -6.13
CA ALA A 163 13.74 9.68 -7.17
C ALA A 163 13.00 8.86 -8.23
N GLY A 164 11.69 9.02 -8.27
CA GLY A 164 10.81 8.28 -9.17
C GLY A 164 10.17 9.16 -10.24
N ALA A 165 9.71 8.51 -11.29
CA ALA A 165 8.85 9.09 -12.31
C ALA A 165 7.69 8.14 -12.62
N VAL A 166 6.58 8.72 -13.07
CA VAL A 166 5.34 7.99 -13.39
C VAL A 166 4.96 8.26 -14.82
N LEU A 167 4.65 7.18 -15.53
CA LEU A 167 4.01 7.23 -16.84
C LEU A 167 2.51 6.91 -16.70
N PRO A 168 1.65 7.66 -17.42
CA PRO A 168 0.21 7.45 -17.32
C PRO A 168 -0.22 6.08 -17.84
N GLY A 169 -1.11 5.44 -17.13
CA GLY A 169 -1.74 4.19 -17.53
C GLY A 169 -2.76 4.34 -18.65
N THR A 170 -3.49 3.26 -18.94
CA THR A 170 -4.49 3.21 -20.03
C THR A 170 -5.94 3.11 -19.54
N PHE A 171 -6.17 3.00 -18.21
CA PHE A 171 -7.52 3.00 -17.65
C PHE A 171 -8.28 4.32 -17.94
N ARG A 172 -9.61 4.33 -17.84
CA ARG A 172 -10.41 5.54 -18.09
C ARG A 172 -10.16 6.59 -16.99
N LYS A 173 -9.66 7.75 -17.39
CA LYS A 173 -9.34 8.87 -16.49
C LYS A 173 -10.56 9.46 -15.77
N ASP A 174 -11.71 9.43 -16.44
CA ASP A 174 -12.99 9.97 -15.97
C ASP A 174 -13.84 8.94 -15.24
N PHE A 175 -13.27 7.77 -14.91
CA PHE A 175 -13.96 6.75 -14.16
C PHE A 175 -13.79 7.00 -12.66
N ALA A 176 -14.90 7.00 -11.94
CA ALA A 176 -14.90 7.20 -10.50
C ALA A 176 -14.06 6.13 -9.80
N PHE A 177 -13.22 6.56 -8.85
CA PHE A 177 -12.38 5.69 -8.03
C PHE A 177 -11.39 4.81 -8.83
N ALA A 178 -11.07 5.21 -10.06
CA ALA A 178 -10.01 4.55 -10.83
C ALA A 178 -8.67 4.66 -10.08
N PRO A 179 -7.86 3.58 -10.04
CA PRO A 179 -6.59 3.59 -9.32
C PRO A 179 -5.54 4.37 -10.10
N GLY A 180 -5.18 5.53 -9.61
CA GLY A 180 -4.15 6.38 -10.17
C GLY A 180 -4.69 7.66 -10.80
N THR A 181 -3.77 8.51 -11.23
CA THR A 181 -4.07 9.85 -11.74
C THR A 181 -4.10 9.93 -13.25
N ARG A 182 -3.61 8.88 -13.94
CA ARG A 182 -3.35 8.86 -15.38
C ARG A 182 -2.60 10.12 -15.83
N SER A 183 -1.61 10.49 -15.05
CA SER A 183 -0.78 11.68 -15.25
C SER A 183 0.69 11.29 -15.23
N ALA A 184 1.50 11.94 -16.08
CA ALA A 184 2.93 11.91 -15.89
C ALA A 184 3.29 12.67 -14.62
N ALA A 185 4.14 12.09 -13.77
CA ALA A 185 4.52 12.69 -12.51
C ALA A 185 5.99 12.44 -12.16
N ILE A 186 6.50 13.22 -11.21
CA ILE A 186 7.77 13.01 -10.53
C ILE A 186 7.44 12.65 -9.08
N GLU A 187 8.13 11.65 -8.53
CA GLU A 187 7.91 11.11 -7.20
C GLU A 187 9.21 11.07 -6.37
N PRO A 188 9.60 12.15 -5.70
CA PRO A 188 10.55 12.05 -4.60
C PRO A 188 9.91 11.30 -3.43
N GLU A 189 10.66 10.36 -2.84
CA GLU A 189 10.20 9.50 -1.74
C GLU A 189 11.33 9.31 -0.74
N LEU A 190 10.99 9.29 0.54
CA LEU A 190 11.91 9.04 1.63
C LEU A 190 11.42 7.84 2.43
N LEU A 191 12.25 6.82 2.52
CA LEU A 191 11.96 5.55 3.16
C LEU A 191 12.85 5.39 4.39
N LEU A 192 12.25 5.09 5.53
CA LEU A 192 12.95 4.90 6.80
C LEU A 192 12.56 3.58 7.43
N ARG A 193 13.54 2.88 7.99
CA ARG A 193 13.33 1.73 8.85
C ARG A 193 14.32 1.76 10.01
N LYS A 194 13.85 1.35 11.21
CA LYS A 194 14.68 1.23 12.38
C LYS A 194 14.27 0.04 13.23
N HIS A 195 15.22 -0.86 13.51
CA HIS A 195 15.04 -1.88 14.52
C HIS A 195 15.39 -1.34 15.91
N PHE A 196 14.61 -1.77 16.90
CA PHE A 196 14.91 -1.50 18.30
C PHE A 196 15.71 -2.65 18.92
N GLY A 197 16.19 -2.45 20.15
CA GLY A 197 16.98 -3.47 20.85
C GLY A 197 16.22 -4.77 21.18
N TRP A 198 14.92 -4.82 21.02
CA TRP A 198 14.12 -6.04 21.10
C TRP A 198 14.26 -6.83 19.80
N PRO A 199 14.48 -8.16 19.87
CA PRO A 199 14.66 -8.96 18.68
C PRO A 199 13.50 -8.80 17.69
N GLY A 200 13.81 -8.24 16.52
CA GLY A 200 12.89 -8.11 15.41
C GLY A 200 11.81 -7.03 15.50
N LEU A 201 11.71 -6.27 16.59
CA LEU A 201 10.79 -5.14 16.69
C LEU A 201 11.39 -3.90 16.04
N GLY A 202 10.58 -3.17 15.27
CA GLY A 202 11.02 -1.92 14.66
C GLY A 202 9.88 -1.03 14.21
N VAL A 203 10.29 0.12 13.65
CA VAL A 203 9.40 1.09 13.01
C VAL A 203 9.80 1.28 11.57
N TYR A 204 8.83 1.63 10.75
CA TYR A 204 9.06 2.09 9.39
C TYR A 204 8.27 3.36 9.12
N ALA A 205 8.75 4.15 8.20
CA ALA A 205 8.04 5.30 7.68
C ALA A 205 8.33 5.47 6.19
N ASP A 206 7.35 5.97 5.47
CA ASP A 206 7.42 6.34 4.07
C ASP A 206 6.78 7.70 3.88
N GLY A 207 7.45 8.57 3.14
CA GLY A 207 6.97 9.87 2.74
C GLY A 207 7.19 10.09 1.26
N LEU A 208 6.12 10.05 0.48
CA LEU A 208 6.12 10.22 -0.97
C LEU A 208 5.38 11.51 -1.32
N PHE A 209 5.98 12.30 -2.20
CA PHE A 209 5.32 13.43 -2.85
C PHE A 209 5.19 13.14 -4.35
N ARG A 210 3.98 13.24 -4.92
CA ARG A 210 3.73 13.10 -6.35
C ARG A 210 3.42 14.45 -6.96
N TRP A 211 4.35 14.93 -7.76
CA TRP A 211 4.18 16.14 -8.54
C TRP A 211 3.67 15.81 -9.94
N ASN A 212 2.38 16.03 -10.17
CA ASN A 212 1.71 15.74 -11.43
C ASN A 212 1.95 16.87 -12.44
N ARG A 213 2.32 16.52 -13.67
CA ARG A 213 2.64 17.49 -14.73
C ARG A 213 1.44 17.85 -15.64
N THR A 214 0.32 17.16 -15.46
CA THR A 214 -0.90 17.34 -16.28
C THR A 214 -2.08 17.75 -15.40
N SER A 215 -3.30 17.55 -15.87
CA SER A 215 -4.53 17.98 -15.19
C SER A 215 -4.86 17.27 -13.86
N ALA A 216 -4.01 16.39 -13.36
CA ALA A 216 -4.17 15.79 -12.04
C ALA A 216 -3.48 16.66 -10.98
N ASN A 217 -4.07 16.67 -9.78
CA ASN A 217 -3.54 17.44 -8.66
C ASN A 217 -2.36 16.73 -7.98
N ASP A 218 -1.49 17.53 -7.39
CA ASP A 218 -0.37 17.01 -6.62
C ASP A 218 -0.85 16.29 -5.36
N GLN A 219 -0.12 15.25 -4.98
CA GLN A 219 -0.48 14.38 -3.86
C GLN A 219 0.72 14.15 -2.97
N TYR A 220 0.47 13.99 -1.68
CA TYR A 220 1.44 13.37 -0.80
C TYR A 220 0.84 12.16 -0.09
N LEU A 221 1.69 11.19 0.14
CA LEU A 221 1.41 9.97 0.86
C LEU A 221 2.39 9.86 2.01
N THR A 222 1.89 9.54 3.19
CA THR A 222 2.73 9.22 4.34
C THR A 222 2.25 7.90 4.95
N VAL A 223 3.20 7.05 5.28
CA VAL A 223 2.93 5.82 6.03
C VAL A 223 3.86 5.78 7.22
N ILE A 224 3.33 5.41 8.38
CA ILE A 224 4.11 5.19 9.59
C ILE A 224 3.60 3.90 10.23
N GLY A 225 4.50 2.99 10.57
CA GLY A 225 4.10 1.71 11.11
C GLY A 225 5.14 1.06 12.02
N LEU A 226 4.68 -0.01 12.62
CA LEU A 226 5.48 -0.92 13.44
C LEU A 226 5.59 -2.26 12.73
N PHE A 227 6.69 -2.95 12.93
CA PHE A 227 6.86 -4.32 12.48
C PHE A 227 7.53 -5.18 13.53
N GLN A 228 7.25 -6.48 13.49
CA GLN A 228 7.88 -7.51 14.31
C GLN A 228 8.34 -8.64 13.42
N GLN A 229 9.65 -8.96 13.49
CA GLN A 229 10.25 -10.08 12.77
C GLN A 229 10.56 -11.22 13.72
N PHE A 230 10.29 -12.45 13.29
CA PHE A 230 10.59 -13.67 14.05
C PHE A 230 10.76 -14.88 13.14
N LYS A 231 11.95 -15.49 13.09
CA LYS A 231 12.23 -16.75 12.34
C LYS A 231 11.72 -16.76 10.90
N GLY A 232 11.94 -15.67 10.17
CA GLY A 232 11.47 -15.52 8.79
C GLY A 232 10.04 -15.02 8.66
N TRP A 233 9.25 -14.96 9.73
CA TRP A 233 7.97 -14.29 9.79
C TRP A 233 8.13 -12.81 10.07
N GLU A 234 7.25 -12.02 9.49
CA GLU A 234 7.12 -10.61 9.78
C GLU A 234 5.65 -10.25 9.90
N LEU A 235 5.32 -9.52 10.94
CA LEU A 235 4.01 -8.90 11.17
C LEU A 235 4.21 -7.40 11.12
N ASP A 236 3.31 -6.69 10.50
CA ASP A 236 3.36 -5.23 10.46
C ASP A 236 1.96 -4.62 10.59
N VAL A 237 1.93 -3.42 11.13
CA VAL A 237 0.74 -2.57 11.20
C VAL A 237 1.17 -1.14 10.98
N GLY A 238 0.44 -0.41 10.14
CA GLY A 238 0.75 0.97 9.80
C GLY A 238 -0.49 1.84 9.66
N TYR A 239 -0.28 3.12 9.84
CA TYR A 239 -1.23 4.17 9.49
C TYR A 239 -0.76 4.83 8.20
N ARG A 240 -1.69 4.96 7.25
CA ARG A 240 -1.45 5.54 5.94
C ARG A 240 -2.34 6.75 5.73
N TYR A 241 -1.76 7.85 5.29
CA TYR A 241 -2.42 9.10 4.98
C TYR A 241 -2.11 9.51 3.55
N LEU A 242 -3.16 9.66 2.74
CA LEU A 242 -3.10 10.21 1.39
C LEU A 242 -3.82 11.55 1.37
N HIS A 243 -3.23 12.56 0.76
CA HIS A 243 -3.83 13.87 0.58
C HIS A 243 -3.53 14.43 -0.81
N THR A 244 -4.57 14.75 -1.55
CA THR A 244 -4.50 15.54 -2.78
C THR A 244 -4.60 17.01 -2.42
N ILE A 245 -3.58 17.81 -2.74
CA ILE A 245 -3.37 19.18 -2.22
C ILE A 245 -4.48 20.14 -2.70
N THR A 246 -4.87 20.01 -3.96
CA THR A 246 -5.91 20.84 -4.59
C THR A 246 -6.95 19.95 -5.25
N GLY A 247 -8.03 20.51 -5.74
CA GLY A 247 -9.03 19.79 -6.51
C GLY A 247 -10.46 20.12 -6.11
N SER A 248 -11.37 19.45 -6.78
CA SER A 248 -12.80 19.64 -6.63
C SER A 248 -13.41 18.59 -5.71
N GLU A 249 -14.55 18.94 -5.10
CA GLU A 249 -15.31 18.03 -4.25
C GLU A 249 -16.20 17.12 -5.10
N ILE A 250 -16.38 15.87 -4.65
CA ILE A 250 -17.46 15.02 -5.16
C ILE A 250 -18.79 15.59 -4.69
N VAL A 251 -19.72 15.79 -5.61
CA VAL A 251 -21.03 16.34 -5.28
C VAL A 251 -22.09 15.25 -5.46
N LEU A 252 -22.89 15.05 -4.42
CA LEU A 252 -24.09 14.24 -4.47
C LEU A 252 -25.28 15.16 -4.79
N ASN A 253 -25.91 14.96 -5.94
CA ASN A 253 -27.08 15.72 -6.33
C ASN A 253 -28.36 15.24 -5.60
N PRO A 254 -29.41 16.05 -5.51
CA PRO A 254 -30.66 15.66 -4.88
C PRO A 254 -31.34 14.43 -5.49
N ASP A 255 -31.10 14.14 -6.76
CA ASP A 255 -31.57 12.95 -7.48
C ASP A 255 -30.71 11.71 -7.22
N GLN A 256 -29.78 11.77 -6.24
CA GLN A 256 -28.80 10.74 -5.89
C GLN A 256 -27.77 10.47 -6.99
N SER A 257 -27.71 11.26 -8.06
CA SER A 257 -26.61 11.19 -9.00
C SER A 257 -25.33 11.75 -8.39
N ILE A 258 -24.20 11.13 -8.71
CA ILE A 258 -22.89 11.55 -8.21
C ILE A 258 -22.18 12.29 -9.34
N GLN A 259 -21.85 13.55 -9.11
CA GLN A 259 -20.95 14.29 -9.96
C GLN A 259 -19.52 14.05 -9.49
N TYR A 260 -18.78 13.27 -10.26
CA TYR A 260 -17.39 12.95 -10.00
C TYR A 260 -16.50 13.86 -10.85
N PRO A 261 -15.80 14.83 -10.24
CA PRO A 261 -14.93 15.73 -10.99
C PRO A 261 -13.67 14.98 -11.47
N ARG A 262 -13.02 15.50 -12.51
CA ARG A 262 -11.79 14.92 -13.05
C ARG A 262 -10.57 15.14 -12.15
N ASP A 263 -10.64 16.15 -11.30
CA ASP A 263 -9.60 16.64 -10.40
C ASP A 263 -10.05 16.54 -8.93
N VAL A 264 -10.41 15.37 -8.50
CA VAL A 264 -10.88 15.14 -7.13
C VAL A 264 -9.80 15.48 -6.09
N ARG A 265 -10.21 16.24 -5.06
CA ARG A 265 -9.39 16.45 -3.87
C ARG A 265 -9.62 15.33 -2.87
N GLU A 266 -8.88 14.25 -3.03
CA GLU A 266 -8.99 13.09 -2.16
C GLU A 266 -8.19 13.25 -0.87
N ILE A 267 -8.81 12.93 0.26
CA ILE A 267 -8.14 12.72 1.55
C ILE A 267 -8.55 11.33 2.03
N ASN A 268 -7.57 10.55 2.49
CA ASN A 268 -7.77 9.17 2.86
C ASN A 268 -6.93 8.80 4.07
N HIS A 269 -7.59 8.34 5.11
CA HIS A 269 -6.99 7.81 6.33
C HIS A 269 -7.23 6.31 6.39
N SER A 270 -6.17 5.52 6.42
CA SER A 270 -6.28 4.08 6.45
C SER A 270 -5.33 3.42 7.45
N ILE A 271 -5.73 2.26 7.93
CA ILE A 271 -4.88 1.35 8.67
C ILE A 271 -4.57 0.18 7.75
N GLU A 272 -3.30 -0.17 7.66
CA GLU A 272 -2.83 -1.36 6.96
C GLU A 272 -2.22 -2.34 7.95
N ALA A 273 -2.36 -3.62 7.65
CA ALA A 273 -1.74 -4.70 8.41
C ALA A 273 -1.29 -5.79 7.46
N GLY A 274 -0.16 -6.37 7.75
CA GLY A 274 0.40 -7.43 6.93
C GLY A 274 1.08 -8.51 7.75
N PHE A 275 1.20 -9.67 7.14
CA PHE A 275 2.13 -10.67 7.59
C PHE A 275 2.84 -11.28 6.38
N SER A 276 4.08 -11.70 6.58
CA SER A 276 4.83 -12.36 5.52
C SER A 276 5.75 -13.43 6.09
N TYR A 277 6.15 -14.34 5.22
CA TYR A 277 7.11 -15.38 5.52
C TYR A 277 8.20 -15.42 4.45
N THR A 278 9.46 -15.34 4.87
CA THR A 278 10.64 -15.47 4.02
C THR A 278 11.25 -16.84 4.21
N THR A 279 11.39 -17.60 3.11
CA THR A 279 11.97 -18.94 3.14
C THR A 279 13.46 -18.88 3.45
N PRO A 280 14.00 -19.76 4.35
CA PRO A 280 15.39 -19.68 4.79
C PRO A 280 16.44 -19.91 3.70
N ARG A 281 16.13 -20.76 2.71
CA ARG A 281 17.11 -21.19 1.67
C ARG A 281 17.08 -20.31 0.43
N ARG A 282 15.90 -19.94 -0.06
CA ARG A 282 15.73 -19.21 -1.33
C ARG A 282 15.36 -17.76 -1.12
N HIS A 283 15.16 -17.34 0.11
CA HIS A 283 14.71 -16.00 0.49
C HIS A 283 13.46 -15.53 -0.28
N ILE A 284 12.64 -16.49 -0.76
CA ILE A 284 11.35 -16.17 -1.36
C ILE A 284 10.43 -15.70 -0.25
N ARG A 285 9.84 -14.53 -0.42
CA ARG A 285 8.88 -13.96 0.52
C ARG A 285 7.48 -14.12 -0.01
N TYR A 286 6.60 -14.66 0.81
CA TYR A 286 5.16 -14.71 0.63
C TYR A 286 4.54 -13.71 1.60
N GLY A 287 3.71 -12.81 1.10
CA GLY A 287 3.05 -11.79 1.91
C GLY A 287 1.54 -11.87 1.76
N PHE A 288 0.86 -11.49 2.83
CA PHE A 288 -0.57 -11.22 2.86
C PHE A 288 -0.77 -9.89 3.57
N HIS A 289 -1.64 -9.04 3.05
CA HIS A 289 -1.90 -7.74 3.63
C HIS A 289 -3.36 -7.35 3.51
N SER A 290 -3.78 -6.47 4.39
CA SER A 290 -5.09 -5.85 4.37
C SER A 290 -4.96 -4.36 4.67
N ARG A 291 -5.86 -3.56 4.11
CA ARG A 291 -5.94 -2.14 4.38
C ARG A 291 -7.41 -1.71 4.50
N THR A 292 -7.72 -0.91 5.49
CA THR A 292 -9.05 -0.36 5.71
C THR A 292 -9.00 1.15 5.69
N VAL A 293 -9.74 1.75 4.77
CA VAL A 293 -10.00 3.19 4.78
C VAL A 293 -11.13 3.45 5.76
N PHE A 294 -10.83 4.15 6.86
CA PHE A 294 -11.77 4.36 7.95
C PHE A 294 -12.30 5.79 8.04
N ASP A 295 -11.59 6.76 7.45
CA ASP A 295 -11.97 8.16 7.40
C ASP A 295 -11.42 8.81 6.13
N GLY A 296 -12.04 9.91 5.68
CA GLY A 296 -11.58 10.60 4.48
C GLY A 296 -12.51 11.69 3.99
N SER A 297 -12.11 12.31 2.88
CA SER A 297 -12.91 13.25 2.12
C SER A 297 -12.76 12.92 0.64
N ASN A 298 -13.88 12.93 -0.10
CA ASN A 298 -13.91 12.60 -1.53
C ASN A 298 -13.22 11.27 -1.88
N SER A 299 -13.41 10.28 -1.04
CA SER A 299 -12.76 8.97 -1.08
C SER A 299 -13.80 7.87 -0.91
N ASP A 300 -13.44 6.65 -1.23
CA ASP A 300 -14.25 5.48 -0.96
C ASP A 300 -13.85 4.83 0.38
N ARG A 301 -14.87 4.39 1.13
CA ARG A 301 -14.67 3.60 2.34
C ARG A 301 -14.55 2.13 1.98
N LYS A 302 -13.33 1.69 1.73
CA LYS A 302 -13.04 0.35 1.25
C LYS A 302 -12.16 -0.46 2.18
N PHE A 303 -12.28 -1.76 2.03
CA PHE A 303 -11.39 -2.74 2.61
C PHE A 303 -10.64 -3.44 1.49
N TRP A 304 -9.32 -3.40 1.56
CA TRP A 304 -8.41 -4.08 0.66
C TRP A 304 -7.91 -5.37 1.27
N LEU A 305 -7.81 -6.40 0.43
CA LEU A 305 -7.20 -7.67 0.76
C LEU A 305 -6.24 -8.04 -0.35
N GLY A 306 -5.05 -8.50 -0.01
CA GLY A 306 -4.07 -8.81 -1.05
C GLY A 306 -3.02 -9.82 -0.63
N GLY A 307 -2.40 -10.40 -1.64
CA GLY A 307 -1.28 -11.31 -1.48
C GLY A 307 -0.11 -10.92 -2.37
N SER A 308 1.11 -11.21 -1.93
CA SER A 308 2.33 -10.91 -2.65
C SER A 308 3.32 -12.06 -2.61
N ILE A 309 4.18 -12.09 -3.60
CA ILE A 309 5.33 -12.99 -3.65
C ILE A 309 6.53 -12.23 -4.21
N ASP A 310 7.69 -12.34 -3.54
CA ASP A 310 8.94 -11.72 -3.96
C ASP A 310 10.03 -12.78 -4.14
N PHE A 311 10.77 -12.67 -5.23
CA PHE A 311 11.84 -13.57 -5.60
C PHE A 311 13.17 -12.81 -5.75
N PRO A 312 14.17 -13.02 -4.89
CA PRO A 312 15.52 -12.55 -5.15
C PRO A 312 16.20 -13.48 -6.15
N ILE A 313 16.86 -12.90 -7.16
CA ILE A 313 17.59 -13.61 -8.22
C ILE A 313 18.98 -13.01 -8.35
N GLY A 314 20.03 -13.83 -8.30
CA GLY A 314 21.41 -13.34 -8.33
C GLY A 314 21.84 -12.76 -6.98
N GLY A 315 22.85 -11.88 -7.00
CA GLY A 315 23.51 -11.40 -5.79
C GLY A 315 24.64 -12.34 -5.33
N LYS A 316 25.35 -11.96 -4.30
CA LYS A 316 26.30 -12.85 -3.65
C LYS A 316 25.49 -13.91 -2.92
N GLN A 317 25.53 -15.15 -3.40
CA GLN A 317 25.07 -16.26 -2.56
C GLN A 317 25.95 -16.25 -1.32
N ALA A 318 25.33 -16.02 -0.15
CA ALA A 318 26.04 -16.25 1.11
C ALA A 318 26.51 -17.72 1.13
N PRO A 319 27.77 -17.98 1.53
CA PRO A 319 28.33 -19.30 1.58
C PRO A 319 27.59 -20.28 2.51
#